data_c2b7ffc64278e8fe4152ce656ea62c16
#
_entry.id   c2b7ffc64278e8fe4152ce656ea62c16
#
_cell.length_a   1.000
_cell.length_b   1.000
_cell.length_c   1.000
_cell.angle_alpha   90.00
_cell.angle_beta   90.00
_cell.angle_gamma   90.00
#
_symmetry.space_group_name_H-M   'P 1'
#
loop_
_entity.id
_entity.type
_entity.pdbx_description
1 polymer ?
#
loop_
_entity_poly.entity_id
_entity_poly.type
_entity_poly.pdbx_seq_one_letter_code
_entity_poly.pdbx_strand_id
1 'polypeptide(L)'
;MNILILGAGRVGSASAVELASEQDNEVTVVDIDGERLEKLSSKWDLRVIEGNASHPNTLKSAGGETADMLIAVTSSDEVNMISCQIASTIFNTQTKIARIRQAEYTKHSELFSEG
;
A
#
# COMPACT_ATOMS: atom_id res chain seq x y z
N MET A 1 14.99 -2.40 1.57
CA MET A 1 13.93 -2.89 0.65
C MET A 1 12.97 -1.74 0.32
N ASN A 2 12.37 -1.79 -0.84
CA ASN A 2 11.40 -0.79 -1.28
C ASN A 2 10.01 -1.24 -0.88
N ILE A 3 9.33 -0.44 -0.06
CA ILE A 3 8.03 -0.79 0.50
C ILE A 3 7.00 0.26 0.09
N LEU A 4 5.89 -0.22 -0.46
CA LEU A 4 4.78 0.64 -0.88
C LEU A 4 3.60 0.39 0.05
N ILE A 5 3.15 1.45 0.73
CA ILE A 5 2.02 1.36 1.66
C ILE A 5 0.86 2.16 1.10
N LEU A 6 -0.29 1.52 0.97
CA LEU A 6 -1.50 2.14 0.46
C LEU A 6 -2.44 2.40 1.63
N GLY A 7 -2.69 3.68 1.86
CA GLY A 7 -3.50 4.13 2.97
C GLY A 7 -2.67 4.82 4.06
N ALA A 8 -3.02 6.06 4.38
CA ALA A 8 -2.36 6.86 5.41
C ALA A 8 -3.26 7.07 6.63
N GLY A 9 -4.15 6.13 6.88
CA GLY A 9 -4.96 6.12 8.09
C GLY A 9 -4.12 5.65 9.28
N ARG A 10 -4.79 5.25 10.35
CA ARG A 10 -4.09 4.86 11.58
C ARG A 10 -3.10 3.73 11.36
N VAL A 11 -3.54 2.67 10.71
CA VAL A 11 -2.70 1.48 10.51
C VAL A 11 -1.59 1.76 9.52
N GLY A 12 -1.93 2.38 8.38
CA GLY A 12 -0.95 2.67 7.34
C GLY A 12 0.14 3.62 7.81
N SER A 13 -0.25 4.69 8.53
CA SER A 13 0.71 5.64 9.07
C SER A 13 1.64 5.00 10.10
N ALA A 14 1.09 4.19 11.00
CA ALA A 14 1.90 3.52 12.01
C ALA A 14 2.89 2.54 11.36
N SER A 15 2.43 1.78 10.38
CA SER A 15 3.31 0.85 9.65
C SER A 15 4.40 1.59 8.90
N ALA A 16 4.04 2.71 8.25
CA ALA A 16 4.99 3.50 7.49
C ALA A 16 6.12 4.04 8.38
N VAL A 17 5.75 4.59 9.53
CA VAL A 17 6.73 5.14 10.47
C VAL A 17 7.67 4.04 10.98
N GLU A 18 7.11 2.91 11.36
CA GLU A 18 7.90 1.81 11.89
C GLU A 18 8.87 1.26 10.84
N LEU A 19 8.38 1.04 9.62
CA LEU A 19 9.22 0.50 8.55
C LEU A 19 10.23 1.51 8.05
N ALA A 20 9.87 2.79 7.98
CA ALA A 20 10.79 3.84 7.55
C ALA A 20 11.91 4.09 8.57
N SER A 21 11.72 3.70 9.83
CA SER A 21 12.75 3.86 10.84
C SER A 21 13.89 2.84 10.69
N GLU A 22 13.68 1.80 9.92
CA GLU A 22 14.71 0.81 9.62
C GLU A 22 15.60 1.33 8.49
N GLN A 23 16.90 1.30 8.70
CA GLN A 23 17.88 2.01 7.89
C GLN A 23 17.87 1.65 6.40
N ASP A 24 17.61 0.40 6.07
CA ASP A 24 17.69 -0.06 4.68
C ASP A 24 16.35 0.00 3.94
N ASN A 25 15.31 0.52 4.56
CA ASN A 25 14.00 0.59 3.93
C ASN A 25 13.75 1.95 3.31
N GLU A 26 13.19 1.91 2.10
CA GLU A 26 12.64 3.10 1.44
C GLU A 26 11.13 2.90 1.37
N VAL A 27 10.41 3.78 2.06
CA VAL A 27 8.96 3.67 2.18
C VAL A 27 8.26 4.76 1.38
N THR A 28 7.27 4.37 0.61
CA THR A 28 6.39 5.29 -0.11
C THR A 28 4.96 5.03 0.34
N VAL A 29 4.23 6.09 0.67
CA VAL A 29 2.83 5.98 1.11
C VAL A 29 1.93 6.64 0.08
N VAL A 30 0.85 5.96 -0.31
CA VAL A 30 -0.15 6.46 -1.24
C VAL A 30 -1.47 6.65 -0.50
N ASP A 31 -2.10 7.82 -0.70
CA ASP A 31 -3.42 8.10 -0.15
C ASP A 31 -4.10 9.15 -1.01
N ILE A 32 -5.42 9.18 -0.99
CA ILE A 32 -6.17 10.21 -1.69
C ILE A 32 -6.21 11.52 -0.89
N ASP A 33 -5.88 11.46 0.38
CA ASP A 33 -5.92 12.63 1.29
C ASP A 33 -4.53 13.24 1.41
N GLY A 34 -4.31 14.33 0.68
CA GLY A 34 -3.03 15.01 0.67
C GLY A 34 -2.61 15.57 2.02
N GLU A 35 -3.58 15.95 2.87
CA GLU A 35 -3.27 16.47 4.19
C GLU A 35 -2.66 15.40 5.10
N ARG A 36 -3.19 14.19 5.04
CA ARG A 36 -2.62 13.07 5.79
C ARG A 36 -1.19 12.78 5.35
N LEU A 37 -0.98 12.83 4.05
CA LEU A 37 0.36 12.59 3.48
C LEU A 37 1.33 13.67 3.90
N GLU A 38 0.91 14.92 3.87
CA GLU A 38 1.78 16.04 4.27
C GLU A 38 2.18 15.94 5.73
N LYS A 39 1.23 15.62 6.61
CA LYS A 39 1.55 15.44 8.02
C LYS A 39 2.59 14.35 8.23
N LEU A 40 2.50 13.28 7.46
CA LEU A 40 3.40 12.16 7.59
C LEU A 40 4.79 12.51 7.07
N SER A 41 4.87 13.09 5.87
CA SER A 41 6.16 13.40 5.24
C SER A 41 6.89 14.56 5.91
N SER A 42 6.18 15.44 6.63
CA SER A 42 6.81 16.54 7.34
C SER A 42 7.57 16.09 8.57
N LYS A 43 7.27 14.91 9.10
CA LYS A 43 7.88 14.39 10.33
C LYS A 43 8.83 13.22 10.10
N TRP A 44 8.65 12.49 9.02
CA TRP A 44 9.35 11.23 8.81
C TRP A 44 10.00 11.18 7.43
N ASP A 45 11.12 10.49 7.34
CA ASP A 45 11.85 10.33 6.07
C ASP A 45 11.21 9.23 5.23
N LEU A 46 10.19 9.63 4.45
CA LEU A 46 9.50 8.73 3.54
C LEU A 46 8.92 9.54 2.39
N ARG A 47 8.56 8.86 1.31
CA ARG A 47 7.94 9.50 0.15
C ARG A 47 6.43 9.37 0.24
N VAL A 48 5.73 10.34 -0.33
CA VAL A 48 4.27 10.31 -0.38
C VAL A 48 3.79 10.61 -1.80
N ILE A 49 2.73 9.94 -2.21
CA ILE A 49 2.09 10.14 -3.52
C ILE A 49 0.58 10.25 -3.28
N GLU A 50 0.03 11.36 -3.69
CA GLU A 50 -1.42 11.56 -3.61
C GLU A 50 -2.09 10.95 -4.84
N GLY A 51 -3.06 10.07 -4.61
CA GLY A 51 -3.79 9.45 -5.71
C GLY A 51 -4.60 8.25 -5.25
N ASN A 52 -5.33 7.69 -6.20
CA ASN A 52 -6.17 6.52 -5.95
C ASN A 52 -5.33 5.25 -6.09
N ALA A 53 -5.22 4.50 -5.00
CA ALA A 53 -4.38 3.31 -4.95
C ALA A 53 -4.89 2.14 -5.82
N SER A 54 -6.12 2.23 -6.34
CA SER A 54 -6.63 1.21 -7.26
C SER A 54 -6.29 1.50 -8.72
N HIS A 55 -5.58 2.60 -8.99
CA HIS A 55 -5.21 2.96 -10.36
C HIS A 55 -3.77 2.52 -10.65
N PRO A 56 -3.54 1.72 -11.70
CA PRO A 56 -2.18 1.27 -12.03
C PRO A 56 -1.18 2.40 -12.22
N ASN A 57 -1.60 3.50 -12.82
CA ASN A 57 -0.69 4.64 -13.04
C ASN A 57 -0.27 5.29 -11.73
N THR A 58 -1.16 5.37 -10.75
CA THR A 58 -0.82 5.88 -9.42
C THR A 58 0.24 4.98 -8.77
N LEU A 59 0.03 3.68 -8.82
CA LEU A 59 0.98 2.72 -8.25
C LEU A 59 2.32 2.76 -8.96
N LYS A 60 2.31 2.92 -10.27
CA LYS A 60 3.54 3.04 -11.05
C LYS A 60 4.31 4.29 -10.64
N SER A 61 3.62 5.43 -10.50
CA SER A 61 4.24 6.68 -10.05
C SER A 61 4.84 6.57 -8.66
N ALA A 62 4.25 5.72 -7.82
CA ALA A 62 4.72 5.48 -6.46
C ALA A 62 5.88 4.46 -6.38
N GLY A 63 6.35 3.96 -7.52
CA GLY A 63 7.42 3.00 -7.54
C GLY A 63 6.97 1.55 -7.50
N GLY A 64 5.74 1.27 -7.93
CA GLY A 64 5.20 -0.08 -7.89
C GLY A 64 6.02 -1.12 -8.64
N GLU A 65 6.68 -0.70 -9.72
CA GLU A 65 7.48 -1.63 -10.54
C GLU A 65 8.73 -2.14 -9.80
N THR A 66 9.23 -1.38 -8.85
CA THR A 66 10.44 -1.75 -8.11
C THR A 66 10.18 -2.10 -6.65
N ALA A 67 8.93 -2.07 -6.22
CA ALA A 67 8.59 -2.39 -4.84
C ALA A 67 8.82 -3.87 -4.53
N ASP A 68 9.46 -4.12 -3.42
CA ASP A 68 9.66 -5.48 -2.92
C ASP A 68 8.43 -5.96 -2.15
N MET A 69 7.71 -5.04 -1.54
CA MET A 69 6.54 -5.35 -0.72
C MET A 69 5.48 -4.28 -0.91
N LEU A 70 4.24 -4.72 -1.00
CA LEU A 70 3.08 -3.82 -1.07
C LEU A 70 2.13 -4.15 0.08
N ILE A 71 1.79 -3.14 0.87
CA ILE A 71 0.89 -3.28 2.02
C ILE A 71 -0.34 -2.42 1.75
N ALA A 72 -1.48 -3.05 1.50
CA ALA A 72 -2.73 -2.36 1.16
C ALA A 72 -3.64 -2.34 2.39
N VAL A 73 -3.71 -1.19 3.04
CA VAL A 73 -4.48 -0.99 4.27
C VAL A 73 -5.34 0.27 4.21
N THR A 74 -5.92 0.53 3.04
CA THR A 74 -6.90 1.61 2.90
C THR A 74 -8.19 1.23 3.61
N SER A 75 -9.12 2.17 3.69
CA SER A 75 -10.44 1.89 4.31
C SER A 75 -11.35 1.06 3.40
N SER A 76 -10.95 0.80 2.17
CA SER A 76 -11.75 0.06 1.18
C SER A 76 -11.14 -1.31 0.91
N ASP A 77 -11.88 -2.37 1.24
CA ASP A 77 -11.46 -3.74 0.90
C ASP A 77 -11.27 -3.90 -0.59
N GLU A 78 -12.16 -3.29 -1.40
CA GLU A 78 -12.08 -3.40 -2.85
C GLU A 78 -10.79 -2.79 -3.38
N VAL A 79 -10.41 -1.61 -2.89
CA VAL A 79 -9.15 -0.98 -3.28
C VAL A 79 -7.97 -1.86 -2.87
N ASN A 80 -8.03 -2.42 -1.65
CA ASN A 80 -6.96 -3.28 -1.14
C ASN A 80 -6.79 -4.53 -2.01
N MET A 81 -7.90 -5.14 -2.43
CA MET A 81 -7.85 -6.31 -3.29
C MET A 81 -7.34 -5.98 -4.69
N ILE A 82 -7.86 -4.91 -5.29
CA ILE A 82 -7.48 -4.52 -6.65
C ILE A 82 -6.01 -4.13 -6.72
N SER A 83 -5.53 -3.37 -5.74
CA SER A 83 -4.13 -2.97 -5.73
C SER A 83 -3.19 -4.16 -5.62
N CYS A 84 -3.55 -5.16 -4.82
CA CYS A 84 -2.76 -6.38 -4.73
C CYS A 84 -2.81 -7.19 -6.03
N GLN A 85 -3.96 -7.19 -6.70
CA GLN A 85 -4.08 -7.85 -7.99
C GLN A 85 -3.21 -7.16 -9.05
N ILE A 86 -3.18 -5.84 -9.06
CA ILE A 86 -2.30 -5.07 -9.95
C ILE A 86 -0.85 -5.39 -9.66
N ALA A 87 -0.47 -5.39 -8.39
CA ALA A 87 0.89 -5.69 -7.99
C ALA A 87 1.31 -7.10 -8.43
N SER A 88 0.39 -8.05 -8.33
CA SER A 88 0.65 -9.44 -8.70
C SER A 88 0.78 -9.61 -10.21
N THR A 89 -0.15 -9.04 -10.99
CA THR A 89 -0.24 -9.33 -12.42
C THR A 89 0.57 -8.39 -13.28
N ILE A 90 0.73 -7.12 -12.87
CA ILE A 90 1.42 -6.13 -13.68
C ILE A 90 2.86 -5.90 -13.22
N PHE A 91 3.06 -5.78 -11.90
CA PHE A 91 4.38 -5.45 -11.36
C PHE A 91 5.17 -6.66 -10.86
N ASN A 92 4.53 -7.81 -10.71
CA ASN A 92 5.16 -9.01 -10.18
C ASN A 92 5.80 -8.78 -8.80
N THR A 93 5.12 -7.99 -7.97
CA THR A 93 5.61 -7.71 -6.62
C THR A 93 5.68 -8.99 -5.80
N GLN A 94 6.81 -9.22 -5.16
CA GLN A 94 7.06 -10.49 -4.48
C GLN A 94 6.17 -10.70 -3.25
N THR A 95 6.00 -9.67 -2.43
CA THR A 95 5.21 -9.77 -1.20
C THR A 95 4.06 -8.76 -1.23
N LYS A 96 2.84 -9.25 -1.06
CA LYS A 96 1.65 -8.43 -1.07
C LYS A 96 0.80 -8.77 0.14
N ILE A 97 0.42 -7.75 0.88
CA ILE A 97 -0.41 -7.88 2.08
C ILE A 97 -1.62 -6.97 1.93
N ALA A 98 -2.82 -7.53 2.06
CA ALA A 98 -4.04 -6.74 1.98
C ALA A 98 -4.88 -6.94 3.23
N ARG A 99 -5.34 -5.84 3.81
CA ARG A 99 -6.30 -5.90 4.90
C ARG A 99 -7.71 -6.05 4.32
N ILE A 100 -8.39 -7.12 4.70
CA ILE A 100 -9.76 -7.40 4.27
C ILE A 100 -10.62 -7.51 5.52
N ARG A 101 -11.62 -6.67 5.65
CA ARG A 101 -12.46 -6.61 6.85
C ARG A 101 -13.86 -7.19 6.67
N GLN A 102 -14.40 -7.12 5.45
CA GLN A 102 -15.77 -7.55 5.23
C GLN A 102 -15.88 -9.06 5.27
N ALA A 103 -16.84 -9.56 6.07
CA ALA A 103 -17.04 -11.00 6.23
C ALA A 103 -17.37 -11.70 4.91
N GLU A 104 -18.04 -11.00 4.00
CA GLU A 104 -18.36 -11.57 2.68
C GLU A 104 -17.10 -11.99 1.94
N TYR A 105 -16.02 -11.25 2.09
CA TYR A 105 -14.76 -11.59 1.44
C TYR A 105 -13.96 -12.61 2.24
N THR A 106 -13.92 -12.47 3.56
CA THR A 106 -13.10 -13.36 4.38
C THR A 106 -13.63 -14.78 4.42
N LYS A 107 -14.92 -14.97 4.12
CA LYS A 107 -15.50 -16.31 4.02
C LYS A 107 -15.13 -17.04 2.73
N HIS A 108 -14.57 -16.32 1.76
CA HIS A 108 -14.22 -16.88 0.46
C HIS A 108 -12.71 -16.79 0.25
N SER A 109 -11.97 -17.61 0.98
CA SER A 109 -10.51 -17.60 0.94
C SER A 109 -9.95 -17.85 -0.46
N GLU A 110 -10.72 -18.49 -1.32
CA GLU A 110 -10.30 -18.74 -2.71
C GLU A 110 -10.03 -17.43 -3.48
N LEU A 111 -10.61 -16.30 -3.04
CA LEU A 111 -10.37 -15.01 -3.67
C LEU A 111 -8.92 -14.53 -3.50
N PHE A 112 -8.21 -15.07 -2.53
CA PHE A 112 -6.88 -14.61 -2.19
C PHE A 112 -5.79 -15.66 -2.40
N SER A 113 -6.16 -16.82 -2.92
CA SER A 113 -5.25 -17.96 -3.01
C SER A 113 -4.13 -17.78 -4.02
N GLU A 114 -4.32 -16.92 -5.01
CA GLU A 114 -3.34 -16.70 -6.06
C GLU A 114 -2.67 -15.34 -5.96
N GLY A 115 -2.79 -14.73 -4.86
CA GLY A 115 -2.24 -13.40 -4.60
C GLY A 115 -0.77 -13.21 -4.95
#